data_5ce568e58a2fd2e26d0c2891f991e532
#
_entry.id   5ce568e58a2fd2e26d0c2891f991e532
#
_cell.length_a   1.000
_cell.length_b   1.000
_cell.length_c   1.000
_cell.angle_alpha   90.00
_cell.angle_beta   90.00
_cell.angle_gamma   90.00
#
_symmetry.space_group_name_H-M   'P 1'
#
loop_
_entity.id
_entity.type
_entity.pdbx_description
1 polymer ?
#
loop_
_entity_poly.entity_id
_entity_poly.type
_entity_poly.pdbx_seq_one_letter_code
_entity_poly.pdbx_strand_id
1 'polypeptide(L)'
;PTLAATPVARAVKLLPEAPRGIFVVGCRFSHTASDDPIVHPGMTGMSHLHQFFGNTSTNANSTTESLLGASTTCGEKNDKSAYWVPALMVNGQPVAPIRASVYYRGAKNKSVRALPNGFKLVTPRGDATTFWTCKVGGVATKRSTGAGDVPTCTGDEQLSAHVRFQSCWNGATDSSDHTSHVV
;
A
#
# COMPACT_ATOMS: atom_id res chain seq x y z
N PRO A 1 9.42 -32.44 -0.78
CA PRO A 1 9.25 -31.51 -1.88
C PRO A 1 9.31 -30.11 -1.30
N THR A 2 10.45 -29.43 -1.53
CA THR A 2 10.66 -28.06 -1.09
C THR A 2 9.84 -27.16 -2.04
N LEU A 3 8.76 -26.59 -1.54
CA LEU A 3 8.04 -25.55 -2.28
C LEU A 3 8.99 -24.35 -2.40
N ALA A 4 9.49 -24.15 -3.62
CA ALA A 4 10.24 -22.95 -3.92
C ALA A 4 9.33 -21.73 -3.68
N ALA A 5 9.68 -20.88 -2.72
CA ALA A 5 8.98 -19.63 -2.46
C ALA A 5 9.03 -18.77 -3.72
N THR A 6 7.90 -18.61 -4.39
CA THR A 6 7.78 -17.68 -5.52
C THR A 6 7.91 -16.26 -4.96
N PRO A 7 8.81 -15.43 -5.46
CA PRO A 7 8.98 -14.07 -4.95
C PRO A 7 7.68 -13.28 -5.15
N VAL A 8 7.23 -12.63 -4.08
CA VAL A 8 5.97 -11.85 -4.02
C VAL A 8 6.00 -10.62 -4.93
N ALA A 9 7.19 -10.17 -5.27
CA ALA A 9 7.37 -9.07 -6.21
C ALA A 9 8.53 -9.38 -7.17
N ARG A 10 8.25 -9.35 -8.46
CA ARG A 10 9.28 -9.42 -9.48
C ARG A 10 9.77 -8.01 -9.79
N ALA A 11 11.09 -7.82 -9.79
CA ALA A 11 11.69 -6.54 -10.17
C ALA A 11 11.18 -6.11 -11.56
N VAL A 12 10.41 -5.03 -11.58
CA VAL A 12 10.08 -4.35 -12.84
C VAL A 12 11.34 -3.62 -13.28
N LYS A 13 11.61 -3.67 -14.57
CA LYS A 13 12.70 -3.05 -15.31
C LYS A 13 13.29 -1.84 -14.59
N LEU A 14 14.50 -1.98 -14.09
CA LEU A 14 15.30 -0.86 -13.61
C LEU A 14 15.39 0.17 -14.73
N LEU A 15 14.97 1.39 -14.47
CA LEU A 15 15.23 2.49 -15.38
C LEU A 15 16.74 2.70 -15.45
N PRO A 16 17.37 2.69 -16.63
CA PRO A 16 18.85 2.68 -16.77
C PRO A 16 19.57 3.86 -16.10
N GLU A 17 18.86 4.93 -15.80
CA GLU A 17 19.41 6.18 -15.28
C GLU A 17 18.98 6.54 -13.86
N ALA A 18 18.25 5.66 -13.17
CA ALA A 18 17.83 5.96 -11.81
C ALA A 18 18.99 5.75 -10.84
N PRO A 19 19.46 6.78 -10.12
CA PRO A 19 20.57 6.65 -9.16
C PRO A 19 20.20 5.83 -7.93
N ARG A 20 18.95 5.30 -7.89
CA ARG A 20 18.41 4.42 -6.85
C ARG A 20 17.56 3.34 -7.51
N GLY A 21 17.66 2.12 -7.01
CA GLY A 21 16.72 1.08 -7.39
C GLY A 21 15.30 1.51 -6.99
N ILE A 22 14.36 1.44 -7.93
CA ILE A 22 12.94 1.72 -7.69
C ILE A 22 12.15 0.56 -8.29
N PHE A 23 11.27 -0.02 -7.49
CA PHE A 23 10.21 -0.90 -7.97
C PHE A 23 8.87 -0.19 -7.76
N VAL A 24 8.04 -0.15 -8.79
CA VAL A 24 6.73 0.48 -8.73
C VAL A 24 5.68 -0.52 -9.19
N VAL A 25 4.67 -0.72 -8.38
CA VAL A 25 3.50 -1.51 -8.75
C VAL A 25 2.24 -0.66 -8.69
N GLY A 26 1.41 -0.77 -9.72
CA GLY A 26 0.10 -0.14 -9.77
C GLY A 26 -0.97 -1.22 -9.60
N CYS A 27 -1.85 -1.04 -8.61
CA CYS A 27 -2.96 -1.94 -8.34
C CYS A 27 -4.27 -1.18 -8.43
N ARG A 28 -5.26 -1.74 -9.13
CA ARG A 28 -6.60 -1.16 -9.17
C ARG A 28 -7.32 -1.41 -7.83
N PHE A 29 -8.34 -0.61 -7.57
CA PHE A 29 -9.27 -0.85 -6.47
C PHE A 29 -9.82 -2.28 -6.56
N SER A 30 -9.90 -2.95 -5.42
CA SER A 30 -10.43 -4.31 -5.29
C SER A 30 -11.82 -4.29 -4.65
N HIS A 31 -11.91 -3.94 -3.40
CA HIS A 31 -13.16 -3.93 -2.62
C HIS A 31 -13.05 -3.05 -1.38
N THR A 32 -14.15 -2.91 -0.66
CA THR A 32 -14.24 -2.27 0.66
C THR A 32 -14.67 -3.28 1.71
N ALA A 33 -14.08 -3.20 2.90
CA ALA A 33 -14.50 -3.96 4.08
C ALA A 33 -14.09 -3.24 5.36
N SER A 34 -14.80 -3.47 6.46
CA SER A 34 -14.41 -3.00 7.80
C SER A 34 -13.47 -4.01 8.48
N ASP A 35 -12.49 -4.49 7.73
CA ASP A 35 -11.55 -5.53 8.13
C ASP A 35 -10.12 -4.99 8.15
N ASP A 36 -9.29 -5.54 9.03
CA ASP A 36 -7.84 -5.32 9.07
C ASP A 36 -7.13 -6.60 9.51
N PRO A 37 -6.49 -7.34 8.58
CA PRO A 37 -5.83 -8.59 8.92
C PRO A 37 -4.53 -8.42 9.73
N ILE A 38 -4.05 -7.21 9.91
CA ILE A 38 -2.86 -6.93 10.73
C ILE A 38 -3.25 -6.49 12.13
N VAL A 39 -4.08 -5.46 12.25
CA VAL A 39 -4.42 -4.84 13.55
C VAL A 39 -5.54 -5.61 14.27
N HIS A 40 -6.46 -6.21 13.52
CA HIS A 40 -7.61 -6.97 14.05
C HIS A 40 -7.72 -8.35 13.37
N PRO A 41 -6.67 -9.21 13.44
CA PRO A 41 -6.68 -10.51 12.77
C PRO A 41 -7.81 -11.39 13.28
N GLY A 42 -8.57 -11.99 12.37
CA GLY A 42 -9.69 -12.85 12.69
C GLY A 42 -10.97 -12.14 13.17
N MET A 43 -10.96 -10.82 13.27
CA MET A 43 -12.04 -10.01 13.83
C MET A 43 -12.78 -9.23 12.73
N THR A 44 -13.63 -9.92 11.99
CA THR A 44 -14.41 -9.33 10.90
C THR A 44 -15.28 -8.16 11.39
N GLY A 45 -15.26 -7.05 10.65
CA GLY A 45 -16.06 -5.86 10.94
C GLY A 45 -15.54 -5.00 12.11
N MET A 46 -14.39 -5.32 12.69
CA MET A 46 -13.86 -4.61 13.87
C MET A 46 -13.00 -3.40 13.53
N SER A 47 -12.71 -3.16 12.26
CA SER A 47 -11.98 -1.98 11.80
C SER A 47 -12.92 -0.89 11.26
N HIS A 48 -12.40 0.34 11.13
CA HIS A 48 -13.07 1.31 10.28
C HIS A 48 -13.07 0.84 8.81
N LEU A 49 -13.89 1.45 7.98
CA LEU A 49 -14.00 1.05 6.59
C LEU A 49 -12.67 1.26 5.86
N HIS A 50 -12.12 0.20 5.28
CA HIS A 50 -10.93 0.21 4.45
C HIS A 50 -11.27 0.02 2.97
N GLN A 51 -10.41 0.57 2.13
CA GLN A 51 -10.41 0.35 0.68
C GLN A 51 -9.16 -0.46 0.32
N PHE A 52 -9.38 -1.62 -0.29
CA PHE A 52 -8.35 -2.61 -0.60
C PHE A 52 -7.92 -2.54 -2.06
N PHE A 53 -6.63 -2.79 -2.29
CA PHE A 53 -6.01 -2.84 -3.61
C PHE A 53 -5.11 -4.08 -3.69
N GLY A 54 -4.85 -4.54 -4.89
CA GLY A 54 -3.99 -5.71 -5.12
C GLY A 54 -4.75 -7.00 -4.88
N ASN A 55 -4.46 -7.70 -3.81
CA ASN A 55 -5.10 -8.98 -3.53
C ASN A 55 -6.62 -8.87 -3.47
N THR A 56 -7.34 -9.80 -4.12
CA THR A 56 -8.80 -9.73 -4.26
C THR A 56 -9.57 -10.45 -3.16
N SER A 57 -8.88 -11.18 -2.27
CA SER A 57 -9.50 -11.96 -1.19
C SER A 57 -9.23 -11.43 0.20
N THR A 58 -8.60 -10.25 0.32
CA THR A 58 -8.19 -9.69 1.61
C THR A 58 -9.39 -9.44 2.52
N ASN A 59 -9.32 -9.96 3.74
CA ASN A 59 -10.31 -9.77 4.81
C ASN A 59 -9.63 -10.02 6.16
N ALA A 60 -10.36 -9.88 7.28
CA ALA A 60 -9.82 -10.07 8.63
C ALA A 60 -9.16 -11.44 8.87
N ASN A 61 -9.56 -12.48 8.13
CA ASN A 61 -9.03 -13.85 8.26
C ASN A 61 -7.89 -14.15 7.29
N SER A 62 -7.37 -13.16 6.56
CA SER A 62 -6.31 -13.38 5.58
C SER A 62 -5.02 -13.83 6.22
N THR A 63 -4.44 -14.89 5.68
CA THR A 63 -3.10 -15.39 6.00
C THR A 63 -2.19 -15.23 4.79
N THR A 64 -0.89 -15.40 4.98
CA THR A 64 0.08 -15.40 3.86
C THR A 64 -0.31 -16.42 2.80
N GLU A 65 -0.70 -17.64 3.21
CA GLU A 65 -1.09 -18.72 2.30
C GLU A 65 -2.35 -18.38 1.51
N SER A 66 -3.37 -17.83 2.18
CA SER A 66 -4.63 -17.45 1.51
C SER A 66 -4.41 -16.33 0.48
N LEU A 67 -3.54 -15.37 0.80
CA LEU A 67 -3.21 -14.28 -0.11
C LEU A 67 -2.40 -14.77 -1.32
N LEU A 68 -1.44 -15.67 -1.13
CA LEU A 68 -0.64 -16.25 -2.23
C LEU A 68 -1.50 -17.04 -3.22
N GLY A 69 -2.56 -17.72 -2.73
CA GLY A 69 -3.49 -18.47 -3.57
C GLY A 69 -4.51 -17.62 -4.33
N ALA A 70 -4.64 -16.34 -4.00
CA ALA A 70 -5.67 -15.49 -4.57
C ALA A 70 -5.26 -14.77 -5.86
N SER A 71 -6.23 -14.12 -6.51
CA SER A 71 -6.00 -13.22 -7.63
C SER A 71 -5.54 -11.83 -7.17
N THR A 72 -5.02 -11.03 -8.11
CA THR A 72 -4.59 -9.66 -7.84
C THR A 72 -5.07 -8.69 -8.92
N THR A 73 -5.39 -7.46 -8.50
CA THR A 73 -5.69 -6.33 -9.40
C THR A 73 -4.44 -5.57 -9.83
N CYS A 74 -3.26 -5.95 -9.32
CA CYS A 74 -1.98 -5.35 -9.70
C CYS A 74 -1.61 -5.64 -11.14
N GLY A 75 -0.88 -4.72 -11.77
CA GLY A 75 -0.31 -4.90 -13.09
C GLY A 75 0.72 -6.04 -13.11
N GLU A 76 1.54 -6.15 -12.07
CA GLU A 76 2.42 -7.31 -11.85
C GLU A 76 1.62 -8.46 -11.24
N LYS A 77 1.37 -9.52 -12.01
CA LYS A 77 0.49 -10.63 -11.62
C LYS A 77 1.05 -11.55 -10.52
N ASN A 78 2.35 -11.49 -10.31
CA ASN A 78 3.01 -12.20 -9.21
C ASN A 78 2.97 -11.42 -7.89
N ASP A 79 2.59 -10.15 -7.91
CA ASP A 79 2.34 -9.38 -6.69
C ASP A 79 0.99 -9.78 -6.10
N LYS A 80 1.05 -10.58 -5.05
CA LYS A 80 -0.09 -11.06 -4.27
C LYS A 80 -0.31 -10.24 -2.98
N SER A 81 0.42 -9.14 -2.84
CA SER A 81 0.31 -8.27 -1.67
C SER A 81 -1.08 -7.65 -1.57
N ALA A 82 -1.52 -7.50 -0.34
CA ALA A 82 -2.70 -6.72 0.01
C ALA A 82 -2.26 -5.32 0.45
N TYR A 83 -2.90 -4.31 -0.11
CA TYR A 83 -2.70 -2.91 0.26
C TYR A 83 -4.04 -2.32 0.65
N TRP A 84 -4.10 -1.54 1.72
CA TRP A 84 -5.34 -0.88 2.10
C TRP A 84 -5.09 0.46 2.78
N VAL A 85 -6.08 1.31 2.71
CA VAL A 85 -6.14 2.61 3.38
C VAL A 85 -7.53 2.83 3.93
N PRO A 86 -7.70 3.67 4.95
CA PRO A 86 -9.02 4.14 5.37
C PRO A 86 -9.80 4.73 4.19
N ALA A 87 -11.10 4.44 4.14
CA ALA A 87 -11.95 4.95 3.08
C ALA A 87 -12.10 6.48 3.16
N LEU A 88 -11.93 7.17 2.04
CA LEU A 88 -12.34 8.55 1.92
C LEU A 88 -13.87 8.62 1.90
N MET A 89 -14.45 9.36 2.84
CA MET A 89 -15.90 9.53 2.95
C MET A 89 -16.30 10.93 2.49
N VAL A 90 -17.31 11.01 1.63
CA VAL A 90 -17.93 12.27 1.22
C VAL A 90 -19.43 12.17 1.48
N ASN A 91 -19.98 13.06 2.28
CA ASN A 91 -21.37 13.04 2.70
C ASN A 91 -21.85 11.67 3.26
N GLY A 92 -20.97 11.03 4.05
CA GLY A 92 -21.25 9.73 4.66
C GLY A 92 -21.15 8.52 3.70
N GLN A 93 -20.74 8.73 2.44
CA GLN A 93 -20.58 7.67 1.46
C GLN A 93 -19.08 7.48 1.10
N PRO A 94 -18.60 6.24 0.96
CA PRO A 94 -17.23 6.00 0.53
C PRO A 94 -17.05 6.36 -0.94
N VAL A 95 -15.97 7.10 -1.24
CA VAL A 95 -15.57 7.42 -2.61
C VAL A 95 -14.65 6.32 -3.11
N ALA A 96 -15.05 5.60 -4.16
CA ALA A 96 -14.25 4.54 -4.74
C ALA A 96 -12.97 5.12 -5.36
N PRO A 97 -11.77 4.66 -4.95
CA PRO A 97 -10.52 5.09 -5.55
C PRO A 97 -10.30 4.40 -6.91
N ILE A 98 -9.51 5.03 -7.77
CA ILE A 98 -9.19 4.43 -9.08
C ILE A 98 -8.12 3.36 -8.93
N ARG A 99 -7.02 3.69 -8.23
CA ARG A 99 -5.86 2.81 -8.06
C ARG A 99 -4.96 3.27 -6.92
N ALA A 100 -4.12 2.36 -6.43
CA ALA A 100 -2.93 2.66 -5.65
C ALA A 100 -1.67 2.50 -6.53
N SER A 101 -0.67 3.35 -6.30
CA SER A 101 0.68 3.18 -6.81
C SER A 101 1.63 3.03 -5.64
N VAL A 102 2.27 1.88 -5.53
CA VAL A 102 3.16 1.55 -4.41
C VAL A 102 4.61 1.64 -4.91
N TYR A 103 5.43 2.39 -4.19
CA TYR A 103 6.82 2.66 -4.54
C TYR A 103 7.73 2.03 -3.50
N TYR A 104 8.52 1.04 -3.93
CA TYR A 104 9.62 0.49 -3.15
C TYR A 104 10.91 1.13 -3.61
N ARG A 105 11.64 1.75 -2.69
CA ARG A 105 12.86 2.49 -3.01
C ARG A 105 14.04 1.90 -2.26
N GLY A 106 15.05 1.51 -3.00
CA GLY A 106 16.34 1.10 -2.46
C GLY A 106 17.18 2.31 -2.02
N ALA A 107 18.26 2.03 -1.29
CA ALA A 107 19.30 3.02 -1.03
C ALA A 107 19.95 3.47 -2.35
N LYS A 108 20.66 4.61 -2.30
CA LYS A 108 21.42 5.12 -3.46
C LYS A 108 22.36 4.05 -4.00
N ASN A 109 22.33 3.82 -5.30
CA ASN A 109 23.16 2.82 -6.01
C ASN A 109 22.93 1.35 -5.56
N LYS A 110 21.78 1.05 -4.96
CA LYS A 110 21.36 -0.32 -4.62
C LYS A 110 20.10 -0.72 -5.36
N SER A 111 20.04 -1.98 -5.78
CA SER A 111 18.82 -2.58 -6.32
C SER A 111 17.75 -2.77 -5.23
N VAL A 112 16.49 -2.70 -5.62
CA VAL A 112 15.39 -3.10 -4.74
C VAL A 112 15.33 -4.63 -4.70
N ARG A 113 15.18 -5.20 -3.52
CA ARG A 113 14.92 -6.63 -3.30
C ARG A 113 13.47 -6.79 -2.86
N ALA A 114 12.87 -7.93 -3.22
CA ALA A 114 11.55 -8.28 -2.73
C ALA A 114 11.57 -8.40 -1.20
N LEU A 115 10.53 -7.89 -0.55
CA LEU A 115 10.26 -8.15 0.85
C LEU A 115 9.86 -9.63 1.02
N PRO A 116 10.14 -10.24 2.17
CA PRO A 116 9.79 -11.65 2.40
C PRO A 116 8.28 -11.85 2.46
N ASN A 117 7.83 -13.07 2.18
CA ASN A 117 6.46 -13.47 2.42
C ASN A 117 6.09 -13.29 3.90
N GLY A 118 4.86 -12.87 4.15
CA GLY A 118 4.38 -12.60 5.50
C GLY A 118 4.83 -11.25 6.09
N PHE A 119 5.52 -10.41 5.31
CA PHE A 119 5.87 -9.06 5.74
C PHE A 119 4.59 -8.25 5.97
N LYS A 120 4.47 -7.69 7.16
CA LYS A 120 3.35 -6.83 7.56
C LYS A 120 3.88 -5.46 7.92
N LEU A 121 3.14 -4.42 7.59
CA LEU A 121 3.53 -3.06 7.91
C LEU A 121 2.31 -2.16 8.02
N VAL A 122 2.22 -1.44 9.13
CA VAL A 122 1.24 -0.39 9.37
C VAL A 122 1.97 0.94 9.45
N THR A 123 1.39 2.00 8.93
CA THR A 123 1.97 3.35 9.11
C THR A 123 1.89 3.78 10.57
N PRO A 124 2.95 4.36 11.13
CA PRO A 124 2.83 5.03 12.43
C PRO A 124 1.74 6.09 12.39
N ARG A 125 1.06 6.29 13.51
CA ARG A 125 0.09 7.38 13.64
C ARG A 125 0.81 8.72 13.57
N GLY A 126 0.27 9.66 12.82
CA GLY A 126 0.77 11.04 12.75
C GLY A 126 0.68 11.67 11.36
N ASP A 127 0.58 13.00 11.33
CA ASP A 127 0.39 13.77 10.09
C ASP A 127 1.64 13.82 9.20
N ALA A 128 2.83 13.51 9.74
CA ALA A 128 4.07 13.56 8.98
C ALA A 128 4.17 12.48 7.89
N THR A 129 3.40 11.41 8.01
CA THR A 129 3.43 10.26 7.10
C THR A 129 2.35 10.29 6.03
N THR A 130 1.29 11.06 6.22
CA THR A 130 0.14 11.12 5.32
C THR A 130 -0.17 12.56 4.90
N PHE A 131 -0.38 12.78 3.61
CA PHE A 131 -0.79 14.07 3.05
C PHE A 131 -1.56 13.86 1.75
N TRP A 132 -2.24 14.91 1.28
CA TRP A 132 -3.02 14.90 0.06
C TRP A 132 -2.44 15.83 -0.99
N THR A 133 -2.71 15.54 -2.25
CA THR A 133 -2.42 16.46 -3.36
C THR A 133 -3.56 16.45 -4.37
N CYS A 134 -3.82 17.62 -4.97
CA CYS A 134 -4.52 17.67 -6.25
C CYS A 134 -3.48 17.63 -7.37
N LYS A 135 -3.76 16.94 -8.47
CA LYS A 135 -2.84 16.76 -9.60
C LYS A 135 -3.54 16.91 -10.93
N VAL A 136 -2.86 17.57 -11.88
CA VAL A 136 -3.21 17.57 -13.31
C VAL A 136 -2.04 17.00 -14.09
N GLY A 137 -2.29 15.98 -14.93
CA GLY A 137 -1.22 15.35 -15.72
C GLY A 137 -0.08 14.75 -14.87
N GLY A 138 -0.34 14.39 -13.62
CA GLY A 138 0.66 13.87 -12.69
C GLY A 138 1.44 14.92 -11.90
N VAL A 139 1.26 16.20 -12.22
CA VAL A 139 1.91 17.34 -11.52
C VAL A 139 1.01 17.83 -10.40
N ALA A 140 1.57 17.97 -9.19
CA ALA A 140 0.83 18.50 -8.04
C ALA A 140 0.57 19.99 -8.18
N THR A 141 -0.70 20.40 -8.06
CA THR A 141 -1.17 21.79 -8.07
C THR A 141 -1.44 22.32 -6.67
N LYS A 142 -1.89 21.44 -5.78
CA LYS A 142 -2.14 21.71 -4.36
C LYS A 142 -1.57 20.58 -3.52
N ARG A 143 -1.17 20.90 -2.29
CA ARG A 143 -0.71 19.94 -1.30
C ARG A 143 -1.23 20.30 0.08
N SER A 144 -1.75 19.33 0.82
CA SER A 144 -2.13 19.50 2.21
C SER A 144 -0.94 19.42 3.18
N THR A 145 -1.15 19.86 4.41
CA THR A 145 -0.18 19.80 5.50
C THR A 145 -0.24 18.50 6.30
N GLY A 146 -1.34 17.76 6.22
CA GLY A 146 -1.54 16.51 6.96
C GLY A 146 -2.72 15.68 6.45
N ALA A 147 -3.00 14.57 7.15
CA ALA A 147 -4.04 13.62 6.76
C ALA A 147 -5.46 14.19 6.85
N GLY A 148 -5.72 15.05 7.82
CA GLY A 148 -7.05 15.67 8.04
C GLY A 148 -7.36 16.84 7.13
N ASP A 149 -6.36 17.36 6.42
CA ASP A 149 -6.51 18.55 5.56
C ASP A 149 -6.67 18.11 4.09
N VAL A 150 -7.85 17.65 3.73
CA VAL A 150 -8.15 17.20 2.37
C VAL A 150 -8.45 18.39 1.46
N PRO A 151 -7.62 18.69 0.45
CA PRO A 151 -7.82 19.85 -0.40
C PRO A 151 -9.00 19.63 -1.36
N THR A 152 -9.72 20.71 -1.66
CA THR A 152 -10.69 20.70 -2.74
C THR A 152 -9.98 20.78 -4.08
N CYS A 153 -10.10 19.73 -4.88
CA CYS A 153 -9.61 19.68 -6.26
C CYS A 153 -10.69 20.22 -7.21
N THR A 154 -10.28 20.94 -8.24
CA THR A 154 -11.18 21.63 -9.18
C THR A 154 -10.87 21.29 -10.63
N GLY A 155 -11.86 21.33 -11.51
CA GLY A 155 -11.70 21.00 -12.92
C GLY A 155 -11.20 19.56 -13.12
N ASP A 156 -10.13 19.40 -13.89
CA ASP A 156 -9.54 18.08 -14.21
C ASP A 156 -8.52 17.59 -13.17
N GLU A 157 -8.47 18.25 -12.00
CA GLU A 157 -7.58 17.83 -10.92
C GLU A 157 -8.04 16.51 -10.30
N GLN A 158 -7.09 15.61 -10.11
CA GLN A 158 -7.31 14.34 -9.38
C GLN A 158 -6.77 14.42 -7.96
N LEU A 159 -7.62 14.07 -7.00
CA LEU A 159 -7.21 13.93 -5.61
C LEU A 159 -6.34 12.68 -5.43
N SER A 160 -5.23 12.82 -4.73
CA SER A 160 -4.34 11.71 -4.39
C SER A 160 -3.97 11.74 -2.92
N ALA A 161 -4.21 10.64 -2.21
CA ALA A 161 -3.64 10.40 -0.90
C ALA A 161 -2.21 9.89 -1.03
N HIS A 162 -1.33 10.35 -0.16
CA HIS A 162 0.06 9.89 -0.06
C HIS A 162 0.28 9.35 1.34
N VAL A 163 0.72 8.09 1.42
CA VAL A 163 1.08 7.43 2.67
C VAL A 163 2.56 7.06 2.58
N ARG A 164 3.35 7.48 3.55
CA ARG A 164 4.77 7.18 3.63
C ARG A 164 5.02 6.22 4.76
N PHE A 165 5.73 5.15 4.46
CA PHE A 165 6.24 4.22 5.44
C PHE A 165 7.68 4.57 5.81
N GLN A 166 8.11 4.14 6.96
CA GLN A 166 9.52 4.18 7.38
C GLN A 166 10.38 3.35 6.46
N SER A 167 11.69 3.58 6.44
CA SER A 167 12.55 3.11 5.34
C SER A 167 13.66 2.15 5.75
N CYS A 168 13.98 2.01 7.02
CA CYS A 168 15.06 1.14 7.49
C CYS A 168 14.48 -0.13 8.11
N TRP A 169 14.50 -1.23 7.35
CA TRP A 169 14.02 -2.53 7.80
C TRP A 169 15.10 -3.29 8.58
N ASN A 170 14.74 -3.83 9.74
CA ASN A 170 15.63 -4.56 10.64
C ASN A 170 15.77 -6.07 10.32
N GLY A 171 15.03 -6.58 9.32
CA GLY A 171 15.04 -7.99 8.90
C GLY A 171 13.88 -8.82 9.45
N ALA A 172 13.07 -8.31 10.38
CA ALA A 172 11.88 -9.00 10.87
C ALA A 172 10.68 -8.80 9.94
N THR A 173 9.81 -9.81 9.82
CA THR A 173 8.60 -9.72 8.98
C THR A 173 7.46 -8.97 9.65
N ASP A 174 7.52 -8.81 10.97
CA ASP A 174 6.51 -8.15 11.80
C ASP A 174 7.11 -7.74 13.14
N SER A 175 6.41 -6.92 13.90
CA SER A 175 6.68 -6.55 15.30
C SER A 175 5.36 -6.45 16.05
N SER A 176 5.40 -6.40 17.39
CA SER A 176 4.19 -6.37 18.23
C SER A 176 3.29 -5.16 17.97
N ASP A 177 3.86 -4.06 17.49
CA ASP A 177 3.15 -2.84 17.11
C ASP A 177 2.97 -2.69 15.59
N HIS A 178 3.41 -3.68 14.80
CA HIS A 178 3.39 -3.71 13.33
C HIS A 178 4.10 -2.52 12.66
N THR A 179 4.97 -1.80 13.37
CA THR A 179 5.67 -0.60 12.90
C THR A 179 7.16 -0.62 13.21
N SER A 180 7.58 -1.03 14.41
CA SER A 180 8.96 -0.86 14.92
C SER A 180 10.00 -1.78 14.27
N HIS A 181 9.62 -2.72 13.42
CA HIS A 181 10.55 -3.48 12.59
C HIS A 181 11.03 -2.71 11.34
N VAL A 182 10.44 -1.51 11.11
CA VAL A 182 10.84 -0.54 10.08
C VAL A 182 10.98 0.82 10.73
N VAL A 183 12.16 1.46 10.67
CA VAL A 183 12.49 2.72 11.35
C VAL A 183 13.03 3.78 10.38
#